data_e4fd15cfea63cc640389254677aadb1a
#
_entry.id   e4fd15cfea63cc640389254677aadb1a
#
_cell.length_a   1.000
_cell.length_b   1.000
_cell.length_c   1.000
_cell.angle_alpha   90.00
_cell.angle_beta   90.00
_cell.angle_gamma   90.00
#
_symmetry.space_group_name_H-M   'P 1'
#
loop_
_entity.id
_entity.type
_entity.pdbx_description
1 polymer ?
#
loop_
_entity_poly.entity_id
_entity_poly.type
_entity_poly.pdbx_seq_one_letter_code
_entity_poly.pdbx_strand_id
1 'polypeptide(L)'
;MAKFVLGIDLGTTNCALAYAEIVPEGGESKASAPQILQIPQVVGAGECADRPVLPSFLYIPRDGEFQEEALDLPWTAPVEGKLPWLVGTFARDYGAKVPGRLISSAKSWLSHGVVDRSSGILPTTAPEDLQKISPVQASATYLAHLRDAWNQYSAANGLDAVFEDQEIFLTVPASFDTVARDLTIQAARQIGAKHMTILEEPQAAFYAWLVQSGDQWRKSVSVGDLVLVCDIGGGTSDFTLIQVSEEDGSLKLDRVAVGDHILLGGDNMDLALAHAVSATLKDGMEGLDANQKIALVHGCRAAKEQLFANPGEKKAGITLLGKGSRVIGGSIKTGLDRATLEQVILNGFFPESAPDEMPARGRRLGLTEIGLPYAVDPAITRHLAQFLSRHSSLSKESTMASPTKILFNGGVFEASALRQRIISTLNRWTGQEIPALPAADLNLAVALGAAQYGLAKRGLGVRIRGGVNRSYYIGLETPAPAVPGVLPPIKALCVVPLSMEEGCQTDVPTPDLGLYIGEPAEFRFLASTHRRDDQPGTILERWAADELVELPSLKTTLEAQSPDEVGQAVPIRIVASVTELGTIELSCKSRIDERQWSLEYNVRKSESGQ
;
A
#
# COMPACT_ATOMS: atom_id res chain seq x y z
N MET A 1 20.32 -2.83 -22.43
CA MET A 1 19.62 -3.96 -21.72
C MET A 1 19.86 -3.77 -20.24
N ALA A 2 18.86 -4.01 -19.42
CA ALA A 2 18.99 -3.96 -17.98
C ALA A 2 20.07 -4.94 -17.49
N LYS A 3 20.94 -4.47 -16.59
CA LYS A 3 21.97 -5.26 -15.94
C LYS A 3 21.52 -5.78 -14.58
N PHE A 4 20.53 -5.09 -13.97
CA PHE A 4 20.03 -5.37 -12.64
C PHE A 4 18.51 -5.40 -12.60
N VAL A 5 18.00 -6.18 -11.67
CA VAL A 5 16.63 -6.07 -11.17
C VAL A 5 16.69 -5.22 -9.91
N LEU A 6 15.83 -4.22 -9.82
CA LEU A 6 15.66 -3.36 -8.65
C LEU A 6 14.30 -3.63 -8.01
N GLY A 7 14.29 -4.03 -6.75
CA GLY A 7 13.08 -4.19 -5.94
C GLY A 7 12.94 -2.99 -5.00
N ILE A 8 11.81 -2.28 -5.10
CA ILE A 8 11.56 -1.08 -4.31
C ILE A 8 10.32 -1.28 -3.44
N ASP A 9 10.50 -1.16 -2.14
CA ASP A 9 9.42 -0.99 -1.19
C ASP A 9 9.18 0.50 -0.96
N LEU A 10 8.03 1.00 -1.42
CA LEU A 10 7.56 2.34 -1.12
C LEU A 10 6.62 2.27 0.08
N GLY A 11 7.17 2.12 1.29
CA GLY A 11 6.38 1.96 2.51
C GLY A 11 5.78 3.26 3.07
N THR A 12 4.74 3.15 3.90
CA THR A 12 4.14 4.31 4.60
C THR A 12 5.11 4.95 5.58
N THR A 13 5.93 4.13 6.24
CA THR A 13 6.88 4.58 7.28
C THR A 13 8.32 4.60 6.79
N ASN A 14 8.73 3.59 6.02
CA ASN A 14 10.08 3.47 5.48
C ASN A 14 10.01 3.00 4.03
N CYS A 15 10.96 3.45 3.22
CA CYS A 15 11.23 2.90 1.88
C CYS A 15 12.54 2.11 1.93
N ALA A 16 12.65 1.10 1.06
CA ALA A 16 13.88 0.31 0.88
C ALA A 16 14.09 -0.01 -0.61
N LEU A 17 15.35 -0.21 -1.00
CA LEU A 17 15.73 -0.65 -2.32
C LEU A 17 16.64 -1.88 -2.20
N ALA A 18 16.26 -2.96 -2.87
CA ALA A 18 17.08 -4.14 -3.09
C ALA A 18 17.45 -4.26 -4.57
N TYR A 19 18.56 -4.93 -4.85
CA TYR A 19 19.01 -5.16 -6.21
C TYR A 19 19.59 -6.56 -6.38
N ALA A 20 19.49 -7.10 -7.59
CA ALA A 20 20.13 -8.34 -7.99
C ALA A 20 20.66 -8.22 -9.41
N GLU A 21 21.84 -8.80 -9.67
CA GLU A 21 22.44 -8.80 -11.00
C GLU A 21 21.73 -9.81 -11.91
N ILE A 22 21.45 -9.38 -13.15
CA ILE A 22 20.91 -10.22 -14.20
C ILE A 22 22.10 -10.93 -14.87
N VAL A 23 22.22 -12.22 -14.62
CA VAL A 23 23.27 -13.03 -15.27
C VAL A 23 22.86 -13.34 -16.70
N PRO A 24 23.72 -13.07 -17.72
CA PRO A 24 23.39 -13.37 -19.12
C PRO A 24 23.07 -14.84 -19.36
N GLU A 25 22.13 -15.12 -20.28
CA GLU A 25 21.80 -16.48 -20.71
C GLU A 25 23.06 -17.20 -21.25
N GLY A 26 23.40 -18.37 -20.71
CA GLY A 26 24.47 -19.24 -21.20
C GLY A 26 25.55 -19.67 -20.20
N GLY A 27 25.50 -19.20 -18.97
CA GLY A 27 26.39 -19.65 -17.90
C GLY A 27 25.65 -20.49 -16.86
N GLU A 28 26.30 -21.53 -16.31
CA GLU A 28 25.82 -22.31 -15.15
C GLU A 28 25.74 -21.46 -13.84
N SER A 29 25.77 -20.15 -13.94
CA SER A 29 25.81 -19.23 -12.81
C SER A 29 24.41 -19.07 -12.20
N LYS A 30 24.27 -19.46 -10.95
CA LYS A 30 23.14 -19.09 -10.11
C LYS A 30 23.07 -17.55 -10.04
N ALA A 31 21.89 -16.96 -10.27
CA ALA A 31 21.68 -15.52 -10.06
C ALA A 31 22.18 -15.13 -8.66
N SER A 32 22.78 -13.94 -8.56
CA SER A 32 23.19 -13.43 -7.25
C SER A 32 21.96 -13.25 -6.37
N ALA A 33 22.07 -13.61 -5.09
CA ALA A 33 20.99 -13.32 -4.14
C ALA A 33 20.74 -11.80 -4.08
N PRO A 34 19.48 -11.35 -3.98
CA PRO A 34 19.16 -9.95 -3.79
C PRO A 34 19.89 -9.33 -2.59
N GLN A 35 20.40 -8.12 -2.77
CA GLN A 35 21.12 -7.35 -1.76
C GLN A 35 20.40 -6.03 -1.49
N ILE A 36 20.50 -5.53 -0.25
CA ILE A 36 19.94 -4.23 0.14
C ILE A 36 20.94 -3.11 -0.19
N LEU A 37 20.45 -2.09 -0.89
CA LEU A 37 21.19 -0.85 -1.10
C LEU A 37 21.33 -0.09 0.22
N GLN A 38 22.55 0.34 0.54
CA GLN A 38 22.76 1.30 1.60
C GLN A 38 22.50 2.69 1.04
N ILE A 39 21.53 3.41 1.65
CA ILE A 39 20.99 4.66 1.13
C ILE A 39 21.63 5.83 1.88
N PRO A 40 22.49 6.64 1.23
CA PRO A 40 23.01 7.88 1.82
C PRO A 40 21.87 8.83 2.14
N GLN A 41 21.81 9.36 3.35
CA GLN A 41 20.81 10.33 3.77
C GLN A 41 21.36 11.27 4.84
N VAL A 42 20.83 12.48 4.88
CA VAL A 42 21.16 13.43 5.95
C VAL A 42 20.57 12.90 7.26
N VAL A 43 21.42 12.77 8.28
CA VAL A 43 21.04 12.32 9.63
C VAL A 43 21.12 13.43 10.67
N GLY A 44 21.82 14.52 10.34
CA GLY A 44 21.98 15.74 11.12
C GLY A 44 22.46 16.86 10.21
N ALA A 45 22.40 18.11 10.66
CA ALA A 45 22.92 19.23 9.89
C ALA A 45 24.43 19.07 9.64
N GLY A 46 24.84 18.94 8.37
CA GLY A 46 26.23 18.65 7.95
C GLY A 46 26.66 17.19 8.18
N GLU A 47 25.75 16.29 8.48
CA GLU A 47 26.06 14.87 8.71
C GLU A 47 25.23 13.98 7.77
N CYS A 48 25.93 13.21 6.94
CA CYS A 48 25.36 12.20 6.03
C CYS A 48 25.79 10.80 6.50
N ALA A 49 24.86 9.83 6.44
CA ALA A 49 25.16 8.43 6.76
C ALA A 49 24.35 7.48 5.89
N ASP A 50 24.94 6.32 5.60
CA ASP A 50 24.28 5.24 4.88
C ASP A 50 23.36 4.45 5.80
N ARG A 51 22.16 4.13 5.31
CA ARG A 51 21.15 3.35 6.04
C ARG A 51 20.47 2.35 5.11
N PRO A 52 20.05 1.18 5.60
CA PRO A 52 19.36 0.18 4.79
C PRO A 52 17.91 0.57 4.45
N VAL A 53 17.33 1.51 5.19
CA VAL A 53 15.99 2.06 4.96
C VAL A 53 16.01 3.58 4.93
N LEU A 54 15.11 4.15 4.12
CA LEU A 54 14.85 5.58 4.03
C LEU A 54 13.50 5.87 4.70
N PRO A 55 13.43 6.55 5.85
CA PRO A 55 12.15 6.95 6.43
C PRO A 55 11.31 7.77 5.44
N SER A 56 10.04 7.43 5.26
CA SER A 56 9.08 8.05 4.33
C SER A 56 8.58 9.40 4.89
N PHE A 57 9.53 10.27 5.18
CA PHE A 57 9.31 11.61 5.70
C PHE A 57 9.96 12.64 4.79
N LEU A 58 9.24 13.73 4.54
CA LEU A 58 9.71 14.86 3.75
C LEU A 58 9.56 16.13 4.55
N TYR A 59 10.63 16.89 4.71
CA TYR A 59 10.61 18.19 5.34
C TYR A 59 10.95 19.28 4.32
N ILE A 60 10.16 20.34 4.31
CA ILE A 60 10.32 21.49 3.40
C ILE A 60 10.91 22.64 4.22
N PRO A 61 12.23 22.89 4.12
CA PRO A 61 12.86 23.94 4.91
C PRO A 61 12.43 25.35 4.48
N ARG A 62 12.61 26.31 5.39
CA ARG A 62 12.49 27.73 5.07
C ARG A 62 13.79 28.23 4.42
N ASP A 63 13.68 29.28 3.62
CA ASP A 63 14.86 29.94 3.11
C ASP A 63 15.73 30.44 4.28
N GLY A 64 17.02 30.09 4.26
CA GLY A 64 17.98 30.45 5.31
C GLY A 64 17.86 29.67 6.62
N GLU A 65 17.04 28.61 6.71
CA GLU A 65 16.89 27.78 7.91
C GLU A 65 18.16 26.95 8.20
N PHE A 66 18.85 26.53 7.16
CA PHE A 66 20.12 25.82 7.23
C PHE A 66 21.16 26.52 6.37
N GLN A 67 22.44 26.27 6.66
CA GLN A 67 23.52 26.62 5.72
C GLN A 67 23.42 25.73 4.48
N GLU A 68 23.75 26.25 3.31
CA GLU A 68 23.56 25.55 2.02
C GLU A 68 24.21 24.16 2.01
N GLU A 69 25.42 24.02 2.56
CA GLU A 69 26.19 22.77 2.59
C GLU A 69 25.73 21.79 3.69
N ALA A 70 24.88 22.25 4.63
CA ALA A 70 24.45 21.42 5.76
C ALA A 70 23.48 20.29 5.36
N LEU A 71 22.94 20.33 4.15
CA LEU A 71 21.96 19.38 3.63
C LEU A 71 22.46 18.59 2.42
N ASP A 72 23.76 18.68 2.13
CA ASP A 72 24.35 18.06 0.95
C ASP A 72 24.35 16.53 1.06
N LEU A 73 23.99 15.91 -0.05
CA LEU A 73 24.09 14.49 -0.33
C LEU A 73 25.15 14.27 -1.42
N PRO A 74 25.70 13.06 -1.59
CA PRO A 74 26.74 12.78 -2.57
C PRO A 74 26.41 13.20 -4.02
N TRP A 75 25.13 13.37 -4.33
CA TRP A 75 24.62 13.77 -5.64
C TRP A 75 24.02 15.18 -5.68
N THR A 76 24.07 15.93 -4.57
CA THR A 76 23.51 17.29 -4.53
C THR A 76 24.29 18.20 -5.44
N ALA A 77 23.65 18.74 -6.49
CA ALA A 77 24.20 19.84 -7.26
C ALA A 77 23.85 21.16 -6.54
N PRO A 78 24.82 22.06 -6.31
CA PRO A 78 24.55 23.36 -5.71
C PRO A 78 23.54 24.14 -6.57
N VAL A 79 22.38 24.47 -6.00
CA VAL A 79 21.41 25.38 -6.61
C VAL A 79 21.41 26.65 -5.78
N GLU A 80 21.91 27.75 -6.35
CA GLU A 80 21.97 29.05 -5.67
C GLU A 80 20.61 29.44 -5.07
N GLY A 81 20.57 29.66 -3.76
CA GLY A 81 19.47 30.31 -3.05
C GLY A 81 18.25 29.44 -2.72
N LYS A 82 18.27 28.14 -2.98
CA LYS A 82 17.14 27.24 -2.62
C LYS A 82 17.64 26.00 -1.92
N LEU A 83 17.23 25.83 -0.65
CA LEU A 83 17.53 24.63 0.10
C LEU A 83 16.77 23.41 -0.49
N PRO A 84 17.45 22.25 -0.62
CA PRO A 84 16.80 21.03 -1.06
C PRO A 84 15.75 20.58 -0.03
N TRP A 85 14.71 19.89 -0.49
CA TRP A 85 13.80 19.20 0.42
C TRP A 85 14.53 18.05 1.10
N LEU A 86 14.35 17.94 2.41
CA LEU A 86 14.94 16.87 3.19
C LEU A 86 14.06 15.62 3.14
N VAL A 87 14.68 14.48 2.88
CA VAL A 87 14.02 13.17 2.90
C VAL A 87 14.73 12.27 3.93
N GLY A 88 14.00 11.40 4.58
CA GLY A 88 14.57 10.36 5.43
C GLY A 88 14.73 10.76 6.90
N THR A 89 15.84 10.33 7.50
CA THR A 89 16.06 10.39 8.95
C THR A 89 16.00 11.81 9.51
N PHE A 90 16.73 12.74 8.92
CA PHE A 90 16.75 14.12 9.43
C PHE A 90 15.42 14.84 9.19
N ALA A 91 14.74 14.56 8.07
CA ALA A 91 13.38 15.06 7.82
C ALA A 91 12.41 14.61 8.93
N ARG A 92 12.46 13.35 9.35
CA ARG A 92 11.66 12.80 10.44
C ARG A 92 12.01 13.47 11.77
N ASP A 93 13.28 13.46 12.15
CA ASP A 93 13.73 13.83 13.49
C ASP A 93 13.70 15.36 13.72
N TYR A 94 14.05 16.13 12.70
CA TYR A 94 13.97 17.58 12.74
C TYR A 94 12.54 18.07 12.49
N GLY A 95 11.87 17.51 11.48
CA GLY A 95 10.50 17.89 11.10
C GLY A 95 9.49 17.64 12.22
N ALA A 96 9.73 16.65 13.11
CA ALA A 96 8.93 16.46 14.32
C ALA A 96 8.88 17.70 15.22
N LYS A 97 9.88 18.59 15.14
CA LYS A 97 9.94 19.86 15.88
C LYS A 97 9.22 21.01 15.15
N VAL A 98 8.99 20.86 13.83
CA VAL A 98 8.35 21.88 12.97
C VAL A 98 7.27 21.21 12.10
N PRO A 99 6.23 20.63 12.70
CA PRO A 99 5.30 19.71 12.04
C PRO A 99 4.49 20.34 10.90
N GLY A 100 4.27 21.64 10.88
CA GLY A 100 3.60 22.33 9.77
C GLY A 100 4.35 22.24 8.43
N ARG A 101 5.62 21.82 8.43
CA ARG A 101 6.48 21.65 7.26
C ARG A 101 6.88 20.20 7.00
N LEU A 102 6.41 19.30 7.87
CA LEU A 102 6.68 17.86 7.78
C LEU A 102 5.54 17.15 7.06
N ILE A 103 5.91 16.34 6.08
CA ILE A 103 5.00 15.41 5.41
C ILE A 103 5.35 14.00 5.87
N SER A 104 4.37 13.29 6.36
CA SER A 104 4.42 11.88 6.75
C SER A 104 3.21 11.14 6.16
N SER A 105 3.28 9.81 6.11
CA SER A 105 2.18 8.95 5.67
C SER A 105 1.60 9.31 4.29
N ALA A 106 2.41 9.88 3.38
CA ALA A 106 1.96 10.31 2.05
C ALA A 106 1.33 9.16 1.25
N LYS A 107 1.84 7.93 1.40
CA LYS A 107 1.30 6.73 0.75
C LYS A 107 -0.17 6.48 1.12
N SER A 108 -0.55 6.69 2.39
CA SER A 108 -1.94 6.51 2.83
C SER A 108 -2.92 7.48 2.15
N TRP A 109 -2.45 8.66 1.75
CA TRP A 109 -3.24 9.63 1.01
C TRP A 109 -3.48 9.23 -0.45
N LEU A 110 -2.64 8.35 -1.04
CA LEU A 110 -2.87 7.80 -2.38
C LEU A 110 -4.13 6.93 -2.45
N SER A 111 -4.57 6.32 -1.34
CA SER A 111 -5.79 5.49 -1.27
C SER A 111 -7.02 6.24 -0.76
N HIS A 112 -6.94 7.56 -0.52
CA HIS A 112 -8.04 8.34 0.05
C HIS A 112 -9.20 8.51 -0.93
N GLY A 113 -10.40 7.98 -0.60
CA GLY A 113 -11.55 7.94 -1.50
C GLY A 113 -12.32 9.25 -1.70
N VAL A 114 -12.01 10.32 -0.95
CA VAL A 114 -12.85 11.55 -0.92
C VAL A 114 -12.14 12.79 -1.46
N VAL A 115 -10.80 12.87 -1.32
CA VAL A 115 -10.02 14.02 -1.76
C VAL A 115 -9.49 13.84 -3.18
N ASP A 116 -9.22 14.95 -3.87
CA ASP A 116 -8.41 14.91 -5.08
C ASP A 116 -6.96 14.58 -4.71
N ARG A 117 -6.57 13.33 -4.96
CA ARG A 117 -5.26 12.75 -4.62
C ARG A 117 -4.12 13.36 -5.43
N SER A 118 -4.42 14.09 -6.50
CA SER A 118 -3.45 14.75 -7.38
C SER A 118 -3.19 16.20 -6.98
N SER A 119 -4.04 16.78 -6.12
CA SER A 119 -3.92 18.18 -5.70
C SER A 119 -2.95 18.35 -4.52
N GLY A 120 -2.48 19.59 -4.33
CA GLY A 120 -1.58 19.96 -3.22
C GLY A 120 -2.32 20.00 -1.89
N ILE A 121 -2.29 18.90 -1.14
CA ILE A 121 -2.96 18.74 0.16
C ILE A 121 -2.00 18.58 1.34
N LEU A 122 -0.73 18.27 1.08
CA LEU A 122 0.29 17.97 2.10
C LEU A 122 1.33 19.09 2.24
N PRO A 123 1.78 19.40 3.48
CA PRO A 123 1.26 18.92 4.75
C PRO A 123 -0.14 19.50 5.02
N THR A 124 -0.99 18.77 5.73
CA THR A 124 -2.39 19.19 5.99
C THR A 124 -2.46 20.48 6.78
N THR A 125 -1.51 20.68 7.69
CA THR A 125 -1.38 21.86 8.59
C THR A 125 -0.31 22.84 8.11
N ALA A 126 -0.12 22.98 6.78
CA ALA A 126 0.88 23.86 6.21
C ALA A 126 0.67 25.33 6.66
N PRO A 127 1.75 26.06 7.00
CA PRO A 127 1.67 27.51 7.20
C PRO A 127 1.39 28.23 5.86
N GLU A 128 0.93 29.46 5.92
CA GLU A 128 0.52 30.24 4.72
C GLU A 128 1.65 30.46 3.71
N ASP A 129 2.91 30.49 4.20
CA ASP A 129 4.10 30.68 3.36
C ASP A 129 4.53 29.40 2.62
N LEU A 130 3.89 28.27 2.88
CA LEU A 130 4.25 26.99 2.29
C LEU A 130 3.24 26.53 1.24
N GLN A 131 3.71 26.38 0.01
CA GLN A 131 2.93 25.71 -1.03
C GLN A 131 2.80 24.22 -0.73
N LYS A 132 1.56 23.73 -0.60
CA LYS A 132 1.28 22.31 -0.41
C LYS A 132 1.61 21.51 -1.68
N ILE A 133 2.00 20.26 -1.49
CA ILE A 133 2.26 19.31 -2.56
C ILE A 133 1.26 18.15 -2.54
N SER A 134 1.18 17.43 -3.66
CA SER A 134 0.32 16.24 -3.75
C SER A 134 0.97 15.01 -3.10
N PRO A 135 0.17 14.01 -2.69
CA PRO A 135 0.69 12.70 -2.28
C PRO A 135 1.55 12.03 -3.36
N VAL A 136 1.21 12.22 -4.63
CA VAL A 136 1.99 11.73 -5.78
C VAL A 136 3.37 12.39 -5.83
N GLN A 137 3.42 13.72 -5.65
CA GLN A 137 4.70 14.45 -5.65
C GLN A 137 5.57 14.07 -4.46
N ALA A 138 4.99 13.88 -3.27
CA ALA A 138 5.73 13.40 -2.10
C ALA A 138 6.31 11.99 -2.35
N SER A 139 5.50 11.07 -2.91
CA SER A 139 5.94 9.72 -3.27
C SER A 139 7.05 9.74 -4.33
N ALA A 140 6.92 10.60 -5.36
CA ALA A 140 7.96 10.80 -6.37
C ALA A 140 9.27 11.30 -5.76
N THR A 141 9.20 12.14 -4.73
CA THR A 141 10.40 12.66 -4.03
C THR A 141 11.13 11.54 -3.27
N TYR A 142 10.40 10.63 -2.60
CA TYR A 142 11.03 9.45 -1.98
C TYR A 142 11.69 8.55 -3.01
N LEU A 143 11.00 8.27 -4.11
CA LEU A 143 11.52 7.45 -5.21
C LEU A 143 12.73 8.12 -5.90
N ALA A 144 12.73 9.45 -6.05
CA ALA A 144 13.86 10.19 -6.60
C ALA A 144 15.11 10.03 -5.72
N HIS A 145 14.96 10.07 -4.40
CA HIS A 145 16.06 9.84 -3.48
C HIS A 145 16.66 8.42 -3.64
N LEU A 146 15.79 7.40 -3.77
CA LEU A 146 16.25 6.02 -4.02
C LEU A 146 16.95 5.87 -5.38
N ARG A 147 16.42 6.52 -6.44
CA ARG A 147 17.07 6.58 -7.76
C ARG A 147 18.46 7.18 -7.68
N ASP A 148 18.58 8.31 -7.01
CA ASP A 148 19.85 9.04 -6.93
C ASP A 148 20.88 8.27 -6.08
N ALA A 149 20.43 7.60 -5.02
CA ALA A 149 21.25 6.67 -4.23
C ALA A 149 21.76 5.49 -5.08
N TRP A 150 20.88 4.89 -5.90
CA TRP A 150 21.28 3.84 -6.83
C TRP A 150 22.29 4.33 -7.87
N ASN A 151 22.04 5.47 -8.49
CA ASN A 151 22.93 6.04 -9.51
C ASN A 151 24.32 6.37 -8.93
N GLN A 152 24.36 6.90 -7.71
CA GLN A 152 25.60 7.13 -6.97
C GLN A 152 26.34 5.82 -6.68
N TYR A 153 25.62 4.80 -6.19
CA TYR A 153 26.19 3.48 -5.93
C TYR A 153 26.72 2.84 -7.21
N SER A 154 25.97 2.88 -8.30
CA SER A 154 26.38 2.37 -9.61
C SER A 154 27.64 3.05 -10.12
N ALA A 155 27.70 4.37 -10.05
CA ALA A 155 28.87 5.15 -10.48
C ALA A 155 30.11 4.85 -9.62
N ALA A 156 29.95 4.82 -8.29
CA ALA A 156 31.05 4.55 -7.36
C ALA A 156 31.66 3.15 -7.52
N ASN A 157 30.85 2.18 -7.98
CA ASN A 157 31.29 0.79 -8.20
C ASN A 157 31.59 0.48 -9.68
N GLY A 158 31.52 1.46 -10.59
CA GLY A 158 31.80 1.28 -12.01
C GLY A 158 30.85 0.33 -12.75
N LEU A 159 29.58 0.20 -12.28
CA LEU A 159 28.62 -0.75 -12.82
C LEU A 159 28.03 -0.31 -14.16
N ASP A 160 28.11 0.99 -14.49
CA ASP A 160 27.48 1.57 -15.70
C ASP A 160 26.03 1.09 -15.85
N ALA A 161 25.23 1.32 -14.79
CA ALA A 161 23.87 0.80 -14.63
C ALA A 161 22.98 1.91 -14.05
N VAL A 162 22.59 2.89 -14.89
CA VAL A 162 21.68 3.97 -14.47
C VAL A 162 20.28 3.42 -14.18
N PHE A 163 19.58 4.02 -13.23
CA PHE A 163 18.28 3.57 -12.72
C PHE A 163 17.24 3.38 -13.82
N GLU A 164 17.18 4.33 -14.76
CA GLU A 164 16.17 4.38 -15.82
C GLU A 164 16.26 3.21 -16.82
N ASP A 165 17.40 2.55 -16.86
CA ASP A 165 17.67 1.43 -17.78
C ASP A 165 17.52 0.05 -17.09
N GLN A 166 17.24 0.03 -15.77
CA GLN A 166 17.10 -1.21 -15.02
C GLN A 166 15.64 -1.70 -15.00
N GLU A 167 15.44 -2.99 -14.70
CA GLU A 167 14.11 -3.54 -14.43
C GLU A 167 13.69 -3.24 -13.00
N ILE A 168 12.61 -2.50 -12.83
CA ILE A 168 12.14 -1.99 -11.55
C ILE A 168 10.87 -2.73 -11.14
N PHE A 169 10.85 -3.30 -9.94
CA PHE A 169 9.70 -3.91 -9.30
C PHE A 169 9.31 -3.05 -8.09
N LEU A 170 8.24 -2.30 -8.24
CA LEU A 170 7.75 -1.36 -7.23
C LEU A 170 6.56 -1.99 -6.50
N THR A 171 6.60 -2.04 -5.16
CA THR A 171 5.56 -2.69 -4.40
C THR A 171 4.43 -1.75 -3.99
N VAL A 172 3.23 -2.32 -3.92
CA VAL A 172 2.01 -1.66 -3.44
C VAL A 172 1.23 -2.62 -2.55
N PRO A 173 0.42 -2.13 -1.59
CA PRO A 173 -0.51 -2.97 -0.85
C PRO A 173 -1.45 -3.73 -1.79
N ALA A 174 -1.74 -5.00 -1.48
CA ALA A 174 -2.69 -5.79 -2.27
C ALA A 174 -4.09 -5.16 -2.29
N SER A 175 -4.44 -4.44 -1.25
CA SER A 175 -5.71 -3.75 -1.04
C SER A 175 -5.85 -2.42 -1.79
N PHE A 176 -4.78 -1.87 -2.40
CA PHE A 176 -4.85 -0.63 -3.19
C PHE A 176 -5.84 -0.75 -4.33
N ASP A 177 -6.71 0.26 -4.45
CA ASP A 177 -7.59 0.40 -5.60
C ASP A 177 -6.78 0.73 -6.87
N THR A 178 -7.42 0.63 -8.02
CA THR A 178 -6.78 0.89 -9.32
C THR A 178 -6.22 2.31 -9.41
N VAL A 179 -6.92 3.30 -8.85
CA VAL A 179 -6.48 4.70 -8.85
C VAL A 179 -5.21 4.88 -8.02
N ALA A 180 -5.14 4.27 -6.82
CA ALA A 180 -3.94 4.34 -5.98
C ALA A 180 -2.73 3.68 -6.65
N ARG A 181 -2.95 2.56 -7.37
CA ARG A 181 -1.91 1.90 -8.20
C ARG A 181 -1.44 2.82 -9.32
N ASP A 182 -2.36 3.43 -10.07
CA ASP A 182 -2.02 4.34 -11.17
C ASP A 182 -1.26 5.59 -10.67
N LEU A 183 -1.66 6.17 -9.55
CA LEU A 183 -0.96 7.31 -8.94
C LEU A 183 0.45 6.92 -8.46
N THR A 184 0.64 5.69 -7.97
CA THR A 184 1.97 5.17 -7.62
C THR A 184 2.84 5.00 -8.87
N ILE A 185 2.28 4.48 -9.97
CA ILE A 185 2.94 4.39 -11.28
C ILE A 185 3.30 5.79 -11.78
N GLN A 186 2.39 6.74 -11.67
CA GLN A 186 2.63 8.13 -12.06
C GLN A 186 3.80 8.74 -11.29
N ALA A 187 3.88 8.52 -9.96
CA ALA A 187 5.01 8.98 -9.15
C ALA A 187 6.35 8.40 -9.64
N ALA A 188 6.38 7.10 -9.95
CA ALA A 188 7.58 6.44 -10.46
C ALA A 188 7.96 6.91 -11.88
N ARG A 189 6.99 7.14 -12.75
CA ARG A 189 7.24 7.70 -14.10
C ARG A 189 7.82 9.11 -14.05
N GLN A 190 7.42 9.95 -13.07
CA GLN A 190 7.99 11.30 -12.90
C GLN A 190 9.50 11.29 -12.65
N ILE A 191 10.03 10.21 -12.09
CA ILE A 191 11.47 10.06 -11.80
C ILE A 191 12.21 9.24 -12.87
N GLY A 192 11.58 8.94 -14.00
CA GLY A 192 12.19 8.26 -15.14
C GLY A 192 12.13 6.72 -15.09
N ALA A 193 11.38 6.11 -14.21
CA ALA A 193 11.19 4.64 -14.19
C ALA A 193 10.43 4.17 -15.45
N LYS A 194 11.17 3.69 -16.46
CA LYS A 194 10.61 3.28 -17.77
C LYS A 194 10.20 1.81 -17.78
N HIS A 195 11.03 0.94 -17.20
CA HIS A 195 10.86 -0.51 -17.20
C HIS A 195 10.40 -0.97 -15.81
N MET A 196 9.14 -0.69 -15.48
CA MET A 196 8.61 -0.92 -14.15
C MET A 196 7.47 -1.95 -14.18
N THR A 197 7.45 -2.79 -13.18
CA THR A 197 6.33 -3.71 -12.85
C THR A 197 5.84 -3.41 -11.44
N ILE A 198 4.52 -3.35 -11.24
CA ILE A 198 3.93 -3.27 -9.91
C ILE A 198 3.80 -4.68 -9.34
N LEU A 199 4.19 -4.83 -8.07
CA LEU A 199 4.10 -6.09 -7.33
C LEU A 199 3.36 -5.86 -6.02
N GLU A 200 2.56 -6.81 -5.58
CA GLU A 200 1.87 -6.69 -4.30
C GLU A 200 2.78 -7.05 -3.13
N GLU A 201 2.71 -6.26 -2.05
CA GLU A 201 3.53 -6.43 -0.84
C GLU A 201 3.47 -7.84 -0.24
N PRO A 202 2.28 -8.49 -0.08
CA PRO A 202 2.24 -9.86 0.44
C PRO A 202 2.91 -10.87 -0.50
N GLN A 203 2.86 -10.66 -1.79
CA GLN A 203 3.57 -11.49 -2.76
C GLN A 203 5.08 -11.30 -2.64
N ALA A 204 5.53 -10.05 -2.55
CA ALA A 204 6.95 -9.74 -2.30
C ALA A 204 7.44 -10.36 -0.98
N ALA A 205 6.69 -10.22 0.11
CA ALA A 205 7.02 -10.82 1.40
C ALA A 205 7.20 -12.34 1.31
N PHE A 206 6.36 -13.01 0.51
CA PHE A 206 6.46 -14.44 0.28
C PHE A 206 7.74 -14.81 -0.51
N TYR A 207 8.10 -14.02 -1.53
CA TYR A 207 9.37 -14.20 -2.26
C TYR A 207 10.59 -14.00 -1.38
N ALA A 208 10.55 -13.03 -0.45
CA ALA A 208 11.61 -12.85 0.54
C ALA A 208 11.77 -14.08 1.44
N TRP A 209 10.65 -14.65 1.89
CA TRP A 209 10.67 -15.90 2.65
C TRP A 209 11.27 -17.05 1.84
N LEU A 210 10.95 -17.19 0.55
CA LEU A 210 11.54 -18.21 -0.32
C LEU A 210 13.07 -18.06 -0.41
N VAL A 211 13.57 -16.82 -0.59
CA VAL A 211 15.02 -16.54 -0.63
C VAL A 211 15.69 -16.96 0.67
N GLN A 212 15.13 -16.53 1.80
CA GLN A 212 15.70 -16.83 3.11
C GLN A 212 15.68 -18.32 3.42
N SER A 213 14.63 -19.02 3.01
CA SER A 213 14.47 -20.44 3.26
C SER A 213 15.36 -21.30 2.36
N GLY A 214 15.88 -20.75 1.24
CA GLY A 214 16.64 -21.52 0.24
C GLY A 214 15.89 -22.80 -0.12
N ASP A 215 16.58 -23.93 -0.28
CA ASP A 215 15.95 -25.21 -0.63
C ASP A 215 15.06 -25.80 0.49
N GLN A 216 15.11 -25.23 1.71
CA GLN A 216 14.30 -25.72 2.84
C GLN A 216 12.82 -25.34 2.74
N TRP A 217 12.45 -24.36 1.90
CA TRP A 217 11.07 -23.94 1.76
C TRP A 217 10.14 -25.11 1.39
N ARG A 218 10.61 -26.07 0.55
CA ARG A 218 9.86 -27.27 0.17
C ARG A 218 9.54 -28.21 1.35
N LYS A 219 10.24 -28.06 2.47
CA LYS A 219 9.96 -28.79 3.71
C LYS A 219 9.05 -28.02 4.65
N SER A 220 8.95 -26.72 4.45
CA SER A 220 8.19 -25.82 5.31
C SER A 220 6.73 -25.67 4.87
N VAL A 221 6.45 -25.90 3.58
CA VAL A 221 5.09 -25.86 3.01
C VAL A 221 4.83 -27.11 2.17
N SER A 222 3.58 -27.55 2.15
CA SER A 222 3.11 -28.74 1.43
C SER A 222 1.90 -28.40 0.56
N VAL A 223 1.65 -29.22 -0.46
CA VAL A 223 0.41 -29.11 -1.26
C VAL A 223 -0.81 -29.22 -0.33
N GLY A 224 -1.72 -28.29 -0.45
CA GLY A 224 -2.90 -28.17 0.39
C GLY A 224 -2.75 -27.17 1.54
N ASP A 225 -1.54 -26.67 1.83
CA ASP A 225 -1.36 -25.61 2.81
C ASP A 225 -2.05 -24.32 2.38
N LEU A 226 -2.69 -23.66 3.34
CA LEU A 226 -3.27 -22.34 3.22
C LEU A 226 -2.45 -21.37 4.10
N VAL A 227 -1.68 -20.51 3.48
CA VAL A 227 -0.78 -19.58 4.18
C VAL A 227 -1.48 -18.23 4.35
N LEU A 228 -1.65 -17.80 5.61
CA LEU A 228 -2.06 -16.43 5.93
C LEU A 228 -0.82 -15.52 5.90
N VAL A 229 -0.81 -14.56 5.00
CA VAL A 229 0.12 -13.42 5.08
C VAL A 229 -0.56 -12.34 5.90
N CYS A 230 0.05 -11.98 7.01
CA CYS A 230 -0.42 -10.94 7.91
C CYS A 230 0.58 -9.77 7.83
N ASP A 231 0.19 -8.70 7.16
CA ASP A 231 1.03 -7.52 6.93
C ASP A 231 0.47 -6.34 7.72
N ILE A 232 1.21 -5.89 8.76
CA ILE A 232 0.84 -4.73 9.56
C ILE A 232 2.00 -3.74 9.57
N GLY A 233 1.83 -2.73 8.74
CA GLY A 233 2.77 -1.63 8.60
C GLY A 233 2.50 -0.46 9.55
N GLY A 234 3.12 0.70 9.26
CA GLY A 234 2.86 1.92 10.01
C GLY A 234 1.45 2.47 9.81
N GLY A 235 0.92 2.42 8.59
CA GLY A 235 -0.38 3.01 8.24
C GLY A 235 -1.52 2.03 8.02
N THR A 236 -1.24 0.77 7.70
CA THR A 236 -2.24 -0.19 7.23
C THR A 236 -2.07 -1.57 7.85
N SER A 237 -3.17 -2.33 7.84
CA SER A 237 -3.22 -3.76 8.12
C SER A 237 -3.84 -4.47 6.93
N ASP A 238 -3.11 -5.39 6.33
CA ASP A 238 -3.51 -6.14 5.15
C ASP A 238 -3.41 -7.65 5.42
N PHE A 239 -4.44 -8.41 5.00
CA PHE A 239 -4.50 -9.86 5.13
C PHE A 239 -4.63 -10.50 3.77
N THR A 240 -3.86 -11.55 3.52
CA THR A 240 -3.90 -12.28 2.25
C THR A 240 -3.80 -13.78 2.51
N LEU A 241 -4.56 -14.59 1.77
CA LEU A 241 -4.45 -16.04 1.79
C LEU A 241 -3.80 -16.54 0.49
N ILE A 242 -2.77 -17.37 0.66
CA ILE A 242 -2.05 -18.02 -0.43
C ILE A 242 -2.23 -19.53 -0.29
N GLN A 243 -2.78 -20.17 -1.33
CA GLN A 243 -2.94 -21.61 -1.41
C GLN A 243 -1.69 -22.22 -2.04
N VAL A 244 -1.16 -23.26 -1.41
CA VAL A 244 -0.11 -24.09 -1.97
C VAL A 244 -0.75 -25.23 -2.76
N SER A 245 -0.49 -25.29 -4.05
CA SER A 245 -0.98 -26.31 -4.98
C SER A 245 0.19 -26.96 -5.72
N GLU A 246 -0.11 -27.90 -6.61
CA GLU A 246 0.88 -28.55 -7.48
C GLU A 246 0.45 -28.38 -8.94
N GLU A 247 1.41 -28.06 -9.80
CA GLU A 247 1.23 -28.01 -11.24
C GLU A 247 2.49 -28.57 -11.91
N ASP A 248 2.30 -29.54 -12.80
CA ASP A 248 3.40 -30.21 -13.52
C ASP A 248 4.52 -30.78 -12.61
N GLY A 249 4.17 -31.28 -11.42
CA GLY A 249 5.12 -31.84 -10.46
C GLY A 249 5.90 -30.79 -9.68
N SER A 250 5.55 -29.51 -9.79
CA SER A 250 6.15 -28.38 -9.07
C SER A 250 5.13 -27.72 -8.16
N LEU A 251 5.57 -27.28 -6.97
CA LEU A 251 4.72 -26.50 -6.09
C LEU A 251 4.37 -25.16 -6.73
N LYS A 252 3.08 -24.85 -6.71
CA LYS A 252 2.48 -23.61 -7.18
C LYS A 252 1.86 -22.88 -6.00
N LEU A 253 2.01 -21.58 -6.00
CA LEU A 253 1.49 -20.69 -4.97
C LEU A 253 0.44 -19.78 -5.60
N ASP A 254 -0.82 -20.01 -5.25
CA ASP A 254 -1.95 -19.25 -5.77
C ASP A 254 -2.50 -18.32 -4.69
N ARG A 255 -2.56 -17.02 -4.97
CA ARG A 255 -3.24 -16.08 -4.09
C ARG A 255 -4.74 -16.26 -4.22
N VAL A 256 -5.38 -16.71 -3.14
CA VAL A 256 -6.81 -17.09 -3.15
C VAL A 256 -7.73 -16.10 -2.45
N ALA A 257 -7.21 -15.21 -1.61
CA ALA A 257 -8.01 -14.16 -0.97
C ALA A 257 -7.16 -12.93 -0.63
N VAL A 258 -7.76 -11.75 -0.71
CA VAL A 258 -7.20 -10.47 -0.23
C VAL A 258 -8.25 -9.75 0.61
N GLY A 259 -7.84 -9.21 1.75
CA GLY A 259 -8.67 -8.41 2.65
C GLY A 259 -8.94 -7.01 2.14
N ASP A 260 -9.82 -6.31 2.85
CA ASP A 260 -10.06 -4.89 2.64
C ASP A 260 -8.82 -4.07 3.01
N HIS A 261 -8.69 -2.87 2.44
CA HIS A 261 -7.65 -1.92 2.83
C HIS A 261 -8.00 -1.27 4.16
N ILE A 262 -7.33 -1.71 5.24
CA ILE A 262 -7.62 -1.26 6.60
C ILE A 262 -6.60 -0.20 6.99
N LEU A 263 -7.02 1.08 7.03
CA LEU A 263 -6.19 2.18 7.52
C LEU A 263 -6.07 2.10 9.05
N LEU A 264 -5.26 1.18 9.51
CA LEU A 264 -5.00 0.84 10.90
C LEU A 264 -3.61 0.23 11.00
N GLY A 265 -2.70 0.85 11.74
CA GLY A 265 -1.33 0.39 11.83
C GLY A 265 -0.57 1.02 13.01
N GLY A 266 0.74 1.01 12.93
CA GLY A 266 1.65 1.53 13.96
C GLY A 266 1.38 3.00 14.31
N ASP A 267 1.01 3.83 13.34
CA ASP A 267 0.72 5.26 13.56
C ASP A 267 -0.51 5.46 14.47
N ASN A 268 -1.54 4.61 14.32
CA ASN A 268 -2.71 4.60 15.20
C ASN A 268 -2.33 4.18 16.63
N MET A 269 -1.43 3.21 16.76
CA MET A 269 -0.91 2.73 18.03
C MET A 269 -0.13 3.84 18.73
N ASP A 270 0.72 4.56 18.02
CA ASP A 270 1.53 5.67 18.54
C ASP A 270 0.64 6.80 19.05
N LEU A 271 -0.42 7.14 18.30
CA LEU A 271 -1.40 8.14 18.68
C LEU A 271 -2.19 7.70 19.93
N ALA A 272 -2.63 6.44 20.00
CA ALA A 272 -3.33 5.91 21.18
C ALA A 272 -2.45 5.94 22.44
N LEU A 273 -1.17 5.58 22.31
CA LEU A 273 -0.20 5.69 23.40
C LEU A 273 0.02 7.14 23.81
N ALA A 274 0.09 8.09 22.87
CA ALA A 274 0.20 9.51 23.16
C ALA A 274 -1.00 10.02 23.97
N HIS A 275 -2.21 9.58 23.64
CA HIS A 275 -3.41 9.89 24.45
C HIS A 275 -3.31 9.29 25.86
N ALA A 276 -2.89 8.04 26.00
CA ALA A 276 -2.75 7.39 27.30
C ALA A 276 -1.68 8.07 28.17
N VAL A 277 -0.51 8.39 27.58
CA VAL A 277 0.57 9.09 28.28
C VAL A 277 0.17 10.52 28.64
N SER A 278 -0.54 11.23 27.75
CA SER A 278 -0.99 12.60 28.02
C SER A 278 -1.93 12.68 29.23
N ALA A 279 -2.73 11.66 29.48
CA ALA A 279 -3.61 11.60 30.65
C ALA A 279 -2.83 11.66 31.99
N THR A 280 -1.53 11.38 32.00
CA THR A 280 -0.65 11.52 33.17
C THR A 280 -0.12 12.94 33.35
N LEU A 281 -0.29 13.83 32.35
CA LEU A 281 0.11 15.23 32.42
C LEU A 281 -0.97 16.06 33.08
N LYS A 282 -0.54 17.16 33.73
CA LYS A 282 -1.42 18.02 34.56
C LYS A 282 -2.67 18.51 33.81
N ASP A 283 -2.52 18.86 32.52
CA ASP A 283 -3.59 19.45 31.72
C ASP A 283 -3.96 18.53 30.53
N GLY A 284 -3.52 17.26 30.55
CA GLY A 284 -3.81 16.28 29.52
C GLY A 284 -3.29 16.67 28.11
N MET A 285 -3.94 16.15 27.08
CA MET A 285 -3.64 16.47 25.68
C MET A 285 -3.97 17.93 25.33
N GLU A 286 -4.97 18.54 25.98
CA GLU A 286 -5.40 19.92 25.72
C GLU A 286 -4.37 20.96 26.22
N GLY A 287 -3.59 20.62 27.24
CA GLY A 287 -2.50 21.46 27.75
C GLY A 287 -1.29 21.57 26.82
N LEU A 288 -1.20 20.70 25.82
CA LEU A 288 -0.12 20.66 24.83
C LEU A 288 -0.50 21.48 23.58
N ASP A 289 0.47 22.23 23.05
CA ASP A 289 0.32 22.84 21.74
C ASP A 289 0.48 21.80 20.61
N ALA A 290 0.22 22.20 19.35
CA ALA A 290 0.26 21.31 18.20
C ALA A 290 1.63 20.61 18.04
N ASN A 291 2.73 21.36 18.26
CA ASN A 291 4.09 20.82 18.14
C ASN A 291 4.36 19.79 19.25
N GLN A 292 3.95 20.09 20.49
CA GLN A 292 4.10 19.20 21.63
C GLN A 292 3.27 17.92 21.46
N LYS A 293 2.07 18.00 20.89
CA LYS A 293 1.24 16.82 20.57
C LYS A 293 1.94 15.88 19.60
N ILE A 294 2.50 16.41 18.51
CA ILE A 294 3.22 15.62 17.51
C ILE A 294 4.51 15.05 18.10
N ALA A 295 5.28 15.87 18.86
CA ALA A 295 6.46 15.40 19.56
C ALA A 295 6.15 14.27 20.56
N LEU A 296 4.98 14.33 21.23
CA LEU A 296 4.53 13.25 22.13
C LEU A 296 4.24 11.96 21.36
N VAL A 297 3.58 12.03 20.19
CA VAL A 297 3.34 10.85 19.33
C VAL A 297 4.67 10.21 18.91
N HIS A 298 5.62 11.00 18.42
CA HIS A 298 6.95 10.49 18.05
C HIS A 298 7.72 9.94 19.25
N GLY A 299 7.62 10.59 20.42
CA GLY A 299 8.21 10.09 21.66
C GLY A 299 7.59 8.76 22.11
N CYS A 300 6.28 8.59 21.92
CA CYS A 300 5.59 7.33 22.21
C CYS A 300 5.98 6.23 21.23
N ARG A 301 6.21 6.55 19.93
CA ARG A 301 6.76 5.59 18.96
C ARG A 301 8.10 5.05 19.43
N ALA A 302 9.05 5.91 19.72
CA ALA A 302 10.38 5.52 20.19
C ALA A 302 10.31 4.71 21.49
N ALA A 303 9.48 5.14 22.44
CA ALA A 303 9.27 4.43 23.70
C ALA A 303 8.64 3.05 23.52
N LYS A 304 7.66 2.92 22.61
CA LYS A 304 7.02 1.65 22.22
C LYS A 304 8.06 0.67 21.65
N GLU A 305 8.83 1.12 20.67
CA GLU A 305 9.87 0.30 20.02
C GLU A 305 10.94 -0.12 21.04
N GLN A 306 11.42 0.79 21.89
CA GLN A 306 12.37 0.49 22.96
C GLN A 306 11.84 -0.57 23.92
N LEU A 307 10.60 -0.42 24.40
CA LEU A 307 10.02 -1.37 25.35
C LEU A 307 9.76 -2.73 24.73
N PHE A 308 9.33 -2.82 23.48
CA PHE A 308 9.17 -4.11 22.79
C PHE A 308 10.52 -4.80 22.52
N ALA A 309 11.54 -4.05 22.14
CA ALA A 309 12.89 -4.60 21.92
C ALA A 309 13.55 -5.08 23.24
N ASN A 310 13.20 -4.48 24.37
CA ASN A 310 13.79 -4.76 25.68
C ASN A 310 12.75 -5.25 26.69
N PRO A 311 12.38 -6.55 26.70
CA PRO A 311 11.33 -7.07 27.59
C PRO A 311 11.56 -6.84 29.09
N GLY A 312 12.81 -6.66 29.53
CA GLY A 312 13.15 -6.37 30.91
C GLY A 312 12.90 -4.93 31.36
N GLU A 313 12.75 -4.00 30.43
CA GLU A 313 12.51 -2.60 30.74
C GLU A 313 11.06 -2.37 31.14
N LYS A 314 10.85 -1.65 32.26
CA LYS A 314 9.52 -1.35 32.80
C LYS A 314 8.98 -0.02 32.31
N LYS A 315 9.84 0.91 31.90
CA LYS A 315 9.46 2.27 31.51
C LYS A 315 10.47 2.87 30.56
N ALA A 316 10.00 3.56 29.51
CA ALA A 316 10.80 4.40 28.61
C ALA A 316 10.47 5.88 28.83
N GLY A 317 11.50 6.74 28.89
CA GLY A 317 11.34 8.17 29.12
C GLY A 317 10.97 8.94 27.87
N ILE A 318 10.10 9.95 28.00
CA ILE A 318 9.71 10.87 26.93
C ILE A 318 9.96 12.29 27.41
N THR A 319 10.64 13.10 26.59
CA THR A 319 10.93 14.51 26.91
C THR A 319 10.40 15.40 25.80
N LEU A 320 9.53 16.35 26.16
CA LEU A 320 8.99 17.36 25.25
C LEU A 320 9.62 18.72 25.56
N LEU A 321 9.82 19.55 24.55
CA LEU A 321 10.28 20.92 24.73
C LEU A 321 9.16 21.79 25.35
N GLY A 322 9.49 22.60 26.32
CA GLY A 322 8.56 23.54 26.96
C GLY A 322 8.20 24.71 26.04
N LYS A 323 7.12 25.44 26.42
CA LYS A 323 6.68 26.65 25.69
C LYS A 323 7.64 27.81 26.00
N GLY A 324 8.19 28.47 24.98
CA GLY A 324 8.88 29.77 25.11
C GLY A 324 10.18 29.90 24.33
N SER A 325 10.46 31.11 23.83
CA SER A 325 11.66 31.51 23.09
C SER A 325 12.90 31.74 23.97
N ARG A 326 12.84 31.40 25.26
CA ARG A 326 13.97 31.58 26.20
C ARG A 326 14.85 30.33 26.21
N VAL A 327 16.15 30.51 26.20
CA VAL A 327 17.21 29.49 26.29
C VAL A 327 17.06 28.56 27.53
N ILE A 328 16.15 28.90 28.45
CA ILE A 328 15.74 28.11 29.62
C ILE A 328 14.23 27.86 29.54
N GLY A 329 13.76 27.28 28.45
CA GLY A 329 12.43 26.70 28.33
C GLY A 329 12.38 25.38 29.10
N GLY A 330 11.51 25.29 30.13
CA GLY A 330 11.36 24.06 30.90
C GLY A 330 11.03 22.89 29.97
N SER A 331 11.58 21.71 30.20
CA SER A 331 11.18 20.48 29.52
C SER A 331 10.04 19.80 30.28
N ILE A 332 9.05 19.28 29.53
CA ILE A 332 8.02 18.39 30.09
C ILE A 332 8.60 16.98 30.03
N LYS A 333 8.81 16.35 31.16
CA LYS A 333 9.28 14.96 31.24
C LYS A 333 8.12 14.05 31.62
N THR A 334 7.93 13.01 30.84
CA THR A 334 6.95 11.96 31.09
C THR A 334 7.54 10.61 30.66
N GLY A 335 6.75 9.58 30.47
CA GLY A 335 7.23 8.30 29.98
C GLY A 335 6.11 7.30 29.81
N LEU A 336 6.37 6.31 28.98
CA LEU A 336 5.50 5.16 28.74
C LEU A 336 5.95 4.01 29.64
N ASP A 337 5.09 3.49 30.47
CA ASP A 337 5.33 2.26 31.21
C ASP A 337 4.79 1.04 30.45
N ARG A 338 5.33 -0.14 30.80
CA ARG A 338 4.99 -1.40 30.14
C ARG A 338 3.51 -1.77 30.33
N ALA A 339 2.92 -1.51 31.48
CA ALA A 339 1.52 -1.85 31.75
C ALA A 339 0.60 -1.04 30.83
N THR A 340 0.87 0.25 30.66
CA THR A 340 0.15 1.10 29.70
C THR A 340 0.36 0.64 28.27
N LEU A 341 1.60 0.28 27.88
CA LEU A 341 1.89 -0.27 26.56
C LEU A 341 1.06 -1.54 26.27
N GLU A 342 1.07 -2.49 27.20
CA GLU A 342 0.33 -3.75 27.05
C GLU A 342 -1.18 -3.52 27.02
N GLN A 343 -1.69 -2.66 27.89
CA GLN A 343 -3.12 -2.34 27.92
C GLN A 343 -3.58 -1.68 26.63
N VAL A 344 -2.84 -0.73 26.10
CA VAL A 344 -3.22 -0.01 24.88
C VAL A 344 -3.00 -0.89 23.65
N ILE A 345 -1.83 -1.52 23.53
CA ILE A 345 -1.49 -2.24 22.29
C ILE A 345 -2.04 -3.67 22.31
N LEU A 346 -1.67 -4.51 23.29
CA LEU A 346 -2.09 -5.92 23.30
C LEU A 346 -3.59 -6.08 23.55
N ASN A 347 -4.17 -5.27 24.43
CA ASN A 347 -5.58 -5.41 24.77
C ASN A 347 -6.49 -4.46 23.99
N GLY A 348 -5.95 -3.37 23.43
CA GLY A 348 -6.70 -2.44 22.58
C GLY A 348 -6.67 -2.81 21.10
N PHE A 349 -5.46 -2.99 20.53
CA PHE A 349 -5.31 -3.29 19.09
C PHE A 349 -5.30 -4.79 18.79
N PHE A 350 -4.87 -5.63 19.71
CA PHE A 350 -4.84 -7.09 19.56
C PHE A 350 -5.61 -7.79 20.68
N PRO A 351 -6.89 -7.45 20.92
CA PRO A 351 -7.66 -8.11 21.99
C PRO A 351 -7.81 -9.61 21.72
N GLU A 352 -8.04 -10.37 22.77
CA GLU A 352 -8.48 -11.75 22.65
C GLU A 352 -9.94 -11.77 22.22
N SER A 353 -10.20 -11.75 20.91
CA SER A 353 -11.54 -11.79 20.34
C SER A 353 -12.02 -13.21 20.06
N ALA A 354 -13.34 -13.41 20.00
CA ALA A 354 -13.94 -14.62 19.47
C ALA A 354 -13.96 -14.61 17.92
N PRO A 355 -14.06 -15.78 17.26
CA PRO A 355 -14.03 -15.85 15.80
C PRO A 355 -15.24 -15.21 15.11
N ASP A 356 -16.33 -14.98 15.83
CA ASP A 356 -17.56 -14.33 15.39
C ASP A 356 -17.66 -12.85 15.81
N GLU A 357 -16.67 -12.34 16.56
CA GLU A 357 -16.59 -10.92 16.87
C GLU A 357 -16.12 -10.11 15.66
N MET A 358 -17.08 -9.41 15.04
CA MET A 358 -16.81 -8.55 13.89
C MET A 358 -16.42 -7.13 14.31
N PRO A 359 -15.63 -6.42 13.48
CA PRO A 359 -15.26 -5.04 13.78
C PRO A 359 -16.49 -4.13 13.84
N ALA A 360 -16.44 -3.15 14.75
CA ALA A 360 -17.50 -2.17 14.92
C ALA A 360 -17.67 -1.33 13.64
N ARG A 361 -18.93 -1.18 13.18
CA ARG A 361 -19.26 -0.31 12.06
C ARG A 361 -19.50 1.11 12.58
N GLY A 362 -18.76 2.08 12.04
CA GLY A 362 -18.95 3.50 12.37
C GLY A 362 -20.30 4.02 11.90
N ARG A 363 -20.95 4.86 12.72
CA ARG A 363 -22.04 5.69 12.24
C ARG A 363 -21.45 6.82 11.39
N ARG A 364 -21.80 6.89 10.11
CA ARG A 364 -21.47 8.05 9.27
C ARG A 364 -22.26 9.25 9.81
N LEU A 365 -21.57 10.20 10.44
CA LEU A 365 -22.11 11.51 10.77
C LEU A 365 -22.14 12.35 9.47
N GLY A 366 -23.16 13.18 9.30
CA GLY A 366 -23.39 13.93 8.05
C GLY A 366 -22.30 14.91 7.63
N LEU A 367 -21.48 15.41 8.58
CA LEU A 367 -20.36 16.32 8.34
C LEU A 367 -19.15 15.81 9.11
N THR A 368 -18.03 15.57 8.41
CA THR A 368 -16.74 15.20 8.99
C THR A 368 -15.65 16.07 8.38
N GLU A 369 -14.62 16.40 9.18
CA GLU A 369 -13.42 17.05 8.65
C GLU A 369 -12.70 16.13 7.64
N ILE A 370 -12.05 16.73 6.64
CA ILE A 370 -11.27 16.00 5.65
C ILE A 370 -9.98 15.50 6.33
N GLY A 371 -9.88 14.18 6.50
CA GLY A 371 -8.73 13.49 7.07
C GLY A 371 -8.66 12.05 6.54
N LEU A 372 -7.59 11.33 6.86
CA LEU A 372 -7.49 9.91 6.49
C LEU A 372 -8.66 9.11 7.10
N PRO A 373 -9.33 8.25 6.32
CA PRO A 373 -10.50 7.47 6.76
C PRO A 373 -10.05 6.24 7.58
N TYR A 374 -9.49 6.49 8.76
CA TYR A 374 -9.05 5.42 9.66
C TYR A 374 -10.17 4.46 10.03
N ALA A 375 -9.80 3.20 10.30
CA ALA A 375 -10.73 2.20 10.79
C ALA A 375 -11.35 2.65 12.12
N VAL A 376 -12.66 2.43 12.26
CA VAL A 376 -13.40 2.82 13.47
C VAL A 376 -13.10 1.89 14.64
N ASP A 377 -12.96 0.59 14.36
CA ASP A 377 -12.57 -0.41 15.35
C ASP A 377 -11.04 -0.60 15.33
N PRO A 378 -10.32 -0.31 16.42
CA PRO A 378 -8.89 -0.53 16.48
C PRO A 378 -8.49 -2.00 16.64
N ALA A 379 -9.43 -2.92 16.83
CA ALA A 379 -9.16 -4.32 17.11
C ALA A 379 -8.77 -5.10 15.83
N ILE A 380 -7.49 -5.21 15.55
CA ILE A 380 -6.93 -5.93 14.40
C ILE A 380 -7.40 -7.39 14.38
N THR A 381 -7.53 -8.04 15.53
CA THR A 381 -8.02 -9.42 15.63
C THR A 381 -9.46 -9.57 15.16
N ARG A 382 -10.34 -8.57 15.34
CA ARG A 382 -11.70 -8.58 14.80
C ARG A 382 -11.73 -8.43 13.29
N HIS A 383 -10.87 -7.58 12.73
CA HIS A 383 -10.70 -7.46 11.28
C HIS A 383 -10.18 -8.77 10.67
N LEU A 384 -9.26 -9.45 11.35
CA LEU A 384 -8.78 -10.77 10.95
C LEU A 384 -9.92 -11.82 11.01
N ALA A 385 -10.74 -11.83 12.07
CA ALA A 385 -11.91 -12.71 12.17
C ALA A 385 -12.87 -12.47 11.01
N GLN A 386 -13.18 -11.22 10.70
CA GLN A 386 -14.03 -10.85 9.56
C GLN A 386 -13.45 -11.33 8.23
N PHE A 387 -12.15 -11.13 8.01
CA PHE A 387 -11.48 -11.58 6.80
C PHE A 387 -11.57 -13.10 6.62
N LEU A 388 -11.22 -13.87 7.66
CA LEU A 388 -11.28 -15.34 7.59
C LEU A 388 -12.72 -15.87 7.45
N SER A 389 -13.69 -15.27 8.12
CA SER A 389 -15.11 -15.66 8.00
C SER A 389 -15.67 -15.43 6.61
N ARG A 390 -15.31 -14.33 5.96
CA ARG A 390 -15.70 -14.02 4.57
C ARG A 390 -15.17 -15.05 3.56
N HIS A 391 -14.10 -15.75 3.89
CA HIS A 391 -13.47 -16.74 3.04
C HIS A 391 -13.64 -18.18 3.53
N SER A 392 -14.71 -18.45 4.27
CA SER A 392 -15.04 -19.79 4.82
C SER A 392 -15.13 -20.89 3.76
N SER A 393 -15.48 -20.55 2.51
CA SER A 393 -15.53 -21.51 1.38
C SER A 393 -14.18 -22.19 1.07
N LEU A 394 -13.06 -21.63 1.56
CA LEU A 394 -11.74 -22.26 1.44
C LEU A 394 -11.54 -23.44 2.39
N SER A 395 -12.45 -23.64 3.36
CA SER A 395 -12.39 -24.73 4.35
C SER A 395 -13.70 -25.52 4.31
N LYS A 396 -13.61 -26.84 4.07
CA LYS A 396 -14.79 -27.68 3.78
C LYS A 396 -15.79 -27.84 4.94
N GLU A 397 -15.41 -27.58 6.19
CA GLU A 397 -16.23 -27.86 7.38
C GLU A 397 -16.18 -26.75 8.44
N SER A 398 -15.69 -25.56 8.10
CA SER A 398 -15.49 -24.47 9.05
C SER A 398 -16.30 -23.22 8.66
N THR A 399 -16.74 -22.46 9.66
CA THR A 399 -17.39 -21.15 9.48
C THR A 399 -16.42 -20.06 9.06
N MET A 400 -15.12 -20.36 9.00
CA MET A 400 -14.06 -19.46 8.59
C MET A 400 -12.97 -20.21 7.82
N ALA A 401 -12.18 -19.48 6.99
CA ALA A 401 -10.98 -20.03 6.42
C ALA A 401 -10.00 -20.41 7.54
N SER A 402 -9.40 -21.61 7.44
CA SER A 402 -8.48 -22.15 8.45
C SER A 402 -7.06 -22.20 7.88
N PRO A 403 -6.24 -21.15 8.09
CA PRO A 403 -4.85 -21.17 7.67
C PRO A 403 -4.08 -22.30 8.34
N THR A 404 -3.14 -22.93 7.60
CA THR A 404 -2.24 -23.96 8.14
C THR A 404 -0.89 -23.41 8.51
N LYS A 405 -0.54 -22.25 7.96
CA LYS A 405 0.71 -21.51 8.20
C LYS A 405 0.43 -20.01 8.27
N ILE A 406 1.34 -19.27 8.89
CA ILE A 406 1.29 -17.81 8.90
C ILE A 406 2.65 -17.23 8.51
N LEU A 407 2.64 -16.20 7.66
CA LEU A 407 3.77 -15.36 7.32
C LEU A 407 3.50 -13.95 7.83
N PHE A 408 4.38 -13.46 8.69
CA PHE A 408 4.31 -12.09 9.19
C PHE A 408 5.11 -11.15 8.31
N ASN A 409 4.57 -9.97 8.06
CA ASN A 409 5.23 -8.86 7.40
C ASN A 409 4.86 -7.53 8.08
N GLY A 410 5.67 -6.49 7.83
CA GLY A 410 5.47 -5.15 8.38
C GLY A 410 6.10 -4.93 9.76
N GLY A 411 6.59 -3.70 9.97
CA GLY A 411 7.41 -3.33 11.14
C GLY A 411 6.73 -3.46 12.51
N VAL A 412 5.38 -3.51 12.56
CA VAL A 412 4.64 -3.75 13.81
C VAL A 412 4.96 -5.12 14.38
N PHE A 413 5.24 -6.09 13.54
CA PHE A 413 5.59 -7.45 13.94
C PHE A 413 7.06 -7.66 14.35
N GLU A 414 7.90 -6.63 14.39
CA GLU A 414 9.17 -6.69 15.11
C GLU A 414 8.93 -7.07 16.58
N ALA A 415 7.81 -6.62 17.16
CA ALA A 415 7.38 -7.01 18.48
C ALA A 415 6.90 -8.47 18.52
N SER A 416 7.72 -9.38 19.07
CA SER A 416 7.41 -10.81 19.19
C SER A 416 6.10 -11.08 19.96
N ALA A 417 5.77 -10.25 20.94
CA ALA A 417 4.52 -10.35 21.70
C ALA A 417 3.27 -10.22 20.81
N LEU A 418 3.32 -9.39 19.77
CA LEU A 418 2.20 -9.20 18.84
C LEU A 418 2.06 -10.40 17.90
N ARG A 419 3.16 -10.96 17.41
CA ARG A 419 3.14 -12.23 16.64
C ARG A 419 2.53 -13.36 17.46
N GLN A 420 2.98 -13.51 18.71
CA GLN A 420 2.45 -14.54 19.61
C GLN A 420 0.94 -14.37 19.88
N ARG A 421 0.46 -13.12 20.02
CA ARG A 421 -0.97 -12.86 20.21
C ARG A 421 -1.79 -13.30 18.99
N ILE A 422 -1.35 -13.01 17.78
CA ILE A 422 -2.04 -13.48 16.56
C ILE A 422 -2.02 -15.00 16.46
N ILE A 423 -0.85 -15.65 16.67
CA ILE A 423 -0.73 -17.11 16.65
C ILE A 423 -1.67 -17.76 17.67
N SER A 424 -1.65 -17.31 18.94
CA SER A 424 -2.51 -17.86 19.99
C SER A 424 -4.00 -17.66 19.71
N THR A 425 -4.35 -16.53 19.07
CA THR A 425 -5.73 -16.25 18.66
C THR A 425 -6.17 -17.20 17.56
N LEU A 426 -5.37 -17.38 16.51
CA LEU A 426 -5.65 -18.32 15.42
C LEU A 426 -5.72 -19.77 15.92
N ASN A 427 -4.78 -20.20 16.76
CA ASN A 427 -4.77 -21.55 17.34
C ASN A 427 -6.07 -21.83 18.13
N ARG A 428 -6.55 -20.84 18.90
CA ARG A 428 -7.81 -20.96 19.64
C ARG A 428 -9.02 -21.04 18.70
N TRP A 429 -9.04 -20.27 17.61
CA TRP A 429 -10.15 -20.26 16.66
C TRP A 429 -10.23 -21.55 15.83
N THR A 430 -9.08 -22.07 15.41
CA THR A 430 -9.01 -23.26 14.54
C THR A 430 -8.90 -24.58 15.31
N GLY A 431 -8.53 -24.53 16.59
CA GLY A 431 -8.24 -25.72 17.39
C GLY A 431 -6.96 -26.46 16.97
N GLN A 432 -6.12 -25.84 16.13
CA GLN A 432 -4.89 -26.42 15.59
C GLN A 432 -3.70 -25.50 15.89
N GLU A 433 -2.51 -26.07 15.94
CA GLU A 433 -1.27 -25.30 16.02
C GLU A 433 -0.90 -24.80 14.62
N ILE A 434 -0.83 -23.47 14.47
CA ILE A 434 -0.48 -22.81 13.21
C ILE A 434 0.94 -22.26 13.34
N PRO A 435 1.95 -22.92 12.74
CA PRO A 435 3.32 -22.47 12.80
C PRO A 435 3.52 -21.21 11.95
N ALA A 436 4.34 -20.30 12.48
CA ALA A 436 4.83 -19.17 11.70
C ALA A 436 5.98 -19.62 10.78
N LEU A 437 5.92 -19.19 9.52
CA LEU A 437 7.06 -19.30 8.62
C LEU A 437 8.17 -18.36 9.09
N PRO A 438 9.46 -18.77 8.99
CA PRO A 438 10.58 -17.92 9.39
C PRO A 438 10.51 -16.58 8.63
N ALA A 439 10.46 -15.48 9.35
CA ALA A 439 10.45 -14.16 8.74
C ALA A 439 11.88 -13.70 8.44
N ALA A 440 12.09 -13.08 7.27
CA ALA A 440 13.23 -12.22 7.00
C ALA A 440 13.18 -10.96 7.89
N ASP A 441 14.15 -10.08 7.75
CA ASP A 441 14.05 -8.72 8.32
C ASP A 441 12.77 -8.06 7.79
N LEU A 442 11.82 -7.80 8.68
CA LEU A 442 10.46 -7.33 8.35
C LEU A 442 10.45 -5.94 7.70
N ASN A 443 11.51 -5.16 7.85
CA ASN A 443 11.68 -3.86 7.23
C ASN A 443 12.25 -3.94 5.81
N LEU A 444 12.89 -5.04 5.46
CA LEU A 444 13.62 -5.23 4.21
C LEU A 444 13.03 -6.32 3.32
N ALA A 445 12.16 -7.15 3.89
CA ALA A 445 11.59 -8.32 3.24
C ALA A 445 10.91 -7.96 1.91
N VAL A 446 10.10 -6.91 1.89
CA VAL A 446 9.33 -6.52 0.70
C VAL A 446 10.25 -6.12 -0.45
N ALA A 447 11.29 -5.31 -0.19
CA ALA A 447 12.25 -4.91 -1.23
C ALA A 447 13.06 -6.12 -1.75
N LEU A 448 13.57 -6.98 -0.85
CA LEU A 448 14.29 -8.20 -1.21
C LEU A 448 13.43 -9.14 -2.05
N GLY A 449 12.18 -9.35 -1.63
CA GLY A 449 11.23 -10.19 -2.34
C GLY A 449 10.84 -9.63 -3.71
N ALA A 450 10.73 -8.32 -3.85
CA ALA A 450 10.47 -7.66 -5.13
C ALA A 450 11.64 -7.89 -6.13
N ALA A 451 12.89 -7.76 -5.67
CA ALA A 451 14.04 -8.08 -6.51
C ALA A 451 14.08 -9.58 -6.88
N GLN A 452 13.76 -10.47 -5.94
CA GLN A 452 13.68 -11.92 -6.22
C GLN A 452 12.57 -12.27 -7.21
N TYR A 453 11.41 -11.60 -7.12
CA TYR A 453 10.34 -11.77 -8.09
C TYR A 453 10.81 -11.45 -9.51
N GLY A 454 11.57 -10.38 -9.68
CA GLY A 454 12.14 -10.01 -10.97
C GLY A 454 13.07 -11.09 -11.53
N LEU A 455 13.88 -11.74 -10.68
CA LEU A 455 14.67 -12.90 -11.08
C LEU A 455 13.78 -14.10 -11.46
N ALA A 456 12.74 -14.38 -10.67
CA ALA A 456 11.80 -15.48 -10.95
C ALA A 456 11.02 -15.25 -12.26
N LYS A 457 10.65 -14.00 -12.59
CA LYS A 457 10.02 -13.64 -13.88
C LYS A 457 10.92 -13.97 -15.07
N ARG A 458 12.23 -13.98 -14.89
CA ARG A 458 13.23 -14.38 -15.88
C ARG A 458 13.55 -15.90 -15.89
N GLY A 459 12.78 -16.69 -15.15
CA GLY A 459 13.01 -18.13 -15.03
C GLY A 459 14.08 -18.54 -14.01
N LEU A 460 14.60 -17.59 -13.22
CA LEU A 460 15.62 -17.80 -12.21
C LEU A 460 14.96 -17.99 -10.82
N GLY A 461 14.34 -19.13 -10.57
CA GLY A 461 13.73 -19.48 -9.29
C GLY A 461 12.26 -19.90 -9.36
N VAL A 462 11.62 -20.03 -8.20
CA VAL A 462 10.21 -20.42 -8.07
C VAL A 462 9.33 -19.24 -8.44
N ARG A 463 8.36 -19.45 -9.33
CA ARG A 463 7.37 -18.44 -9.72
C ARG A 463 6.07 -18.64 -8.95
N ILE A 464 5.60 -17.60 -8.26
CA ILE A 464 4.25 -17.52 -7.71
C ILE A 464 3.37 -16.91 -8.80
N ARG A 465 2.35 -17.64 -9.24
CA ARG A 465 1.38 -17.07 -10.17
C ARG A 465 0.43 -16.16 -9.38
N GLY A 466 0.21 -14.96 -9.87
CA GLY A 466 -0.73 -13.99 -9.36
C GLY A 466 -1.61 -13.50 -10.49
N GLY A 467 -2.84 -13.13 -10.16
CA GLY A 467 -3.74 -12.42 -11.04
C GLY A 467 -4.36 -11.25 -10.28
N VAL A 468 -5.30 -10.55 -10.88
CA VAL A 468 -6.02 -9.48 -10.17
C VAL A 468 -6.70 -10.03 -8.91
N ASN A 469 -6.67 -9.22 -7.86
CA ASN A 469 -7.13 -9.58 -6.53
C ASN A 469 -8.64 -9.39 -6.30
N ARG A 470 -9.34 -8.93 -7.33
CA ARG A 470 -10.79 -8.65 -7.32
C ARG A 470 -11.38 -9.02 -8.67
N SER A 471 -12.65 -9.42 -8.65
CA SER A 471 -13.46 -9.37 -9.86
C SER A 471 -13.94 -7.95 -10.07
N TYR A 472 -13.95 -7.46 -11.32
CA TYR A 472 -14.36 -6.12 -11.66
C TYR A 472 -15.55 -6.12 -12.60
N TYR A 473 -16.45 -5.16 -12.37
CA TYR A 473 -17.73 -5.09 -13.06
C TYR A 473 -17.99 -3.68 -13.57
N ILE A 474 -18.68 -3.60 -14.71
CA ILE A 474 -19.25 -2.35 -15.24
C ILE A 474 -20.76 -2.36 -15.00
N GLY A 475 -21.29 -1.25 -14.53
CA GLY A 475 -22.74 -1.05 -14.41
C GLY A 475 -23.39 -0.92 -15.79
N LEU A 476 -24.38 -1.77 -16.08
CA LEU A 476 -25.21 -1.71 -17.26
C LEU A 476 -26.57 -1.14 -16.89
N GLU A 477 -26.98 -0.07 -17.52
CA GLU A 477 -28.35 0.44 -17.44
C GLU A 477 -29.31 -0.49 -18.18
N THR A 478 -30.41 -0.81 -17.54
CA THR A 478 -31.45 -1.61 -18.17
C THR A 478 -32.46 -0.66 -18.83
N PRO A 479 -32.81 -0.84 -20.11
CA PRO A 479 -33.85 -0.04 -20.73
C PRO A 479 -35.19 -0.29 -20.00
N ALA A 480 -35.63 0.73 -19.26
CA ALA A 480 -36.89 0.71 -18.53
C ALA A 480 -37.66 2.01 -18.78
N PRO A 481 -38.99 1.97 -18.79
CA PRO A 481 -39.78 3.18 -18.88
C PRO A 481 -39.48 4.11 -17.69
N ALA A 482 -39.36 5.40 -17.94
CA ALA A 482 -39.17 6.38 -16.88
C ALA A 482 -40.35 6.39 -15.91
N VAL A 483 -40.11 6.09 -14.64
CA VAL A 483 -41.10 6.17 -13.57
C VAL A 483 -40.65 7.25 -12.59
N PRO A 484 -41.44 8.27 -12.32
CA PRO A 484 -41.08 9.36 -11.43
C PRO A 484 -40.67 8.82 -10.03
N GLY A 485 -39.48 9.18 -9.57
CA GLY A 485 -38.95 8.78 -8.27
C GLY A 485 -38.35 7.36 -8.21
N VAL A 486 -38.28 6.64 -9.32
CA VAL A 486 -37.64 5.33 -9.43
C VAL A 486 -36.45 5.42 -10.39
N LEU A 487 -35.24 5.13 -9.87
CA LEU A 487 -34.06 5.03 -10.73
C LEU A 487 -34.10 3.72 -11.53
N PRO A 488 -33.68 3.72 -12.82
CA PRO A 488 -33.56 2.49 -13.60
C PRO A 488 -32.71 1.45 -12.89
N PRO A 489 -33.10 0.16 -12.90
CA PRO A 489 -32.28 -0.88 -12.32
C PRO A 489 -30.97 -1.04 -13.09
N ILE A 490 -29.88 -1.12 -12.36
CA ILE A 490 -28.54 -1.33 -12.92
C ILE A 490 -28.17 -2.79 -12.71
N LYS A 491 -27.62 -3.43 -13.74
CA LYS A 491 -26.99 -4.75 -13.68
C LYS A 491 -25.48 -4.58 -13.63
N ALA A 492 -24.76 -5.52 -13.02
CA ALA A 492 -23.30 -5.52 -13.02
C ALA A 492 -22.75 -6.60 -13.97
N LEU A 493 -21.99 -6.20 -14.99
CA LEU A 493 -21.34 -7.06 -15.95
C LEU A 493 -19.89 -7.32 -15.51
N CYS A 494 -19.54 -8.58 -15.25
CA CYS A 494 -18.16 -8.96 -14.97
C CYS A 494 -17.29 -8.73 -16.21
N VAL A 495 -16.28 -7.88 -16.10
CA VAL A 495 -15.33 -7.57 -17.18
C VAL A 495 -13.95 -8.18 -16.94
N VAL A 496 -13.52 -8.26 -15.67
CA VAL A 496 -12.27 -8.90 -15.28
C VAL A 496 -12.58 -9.87 -14.13
N PRO A 497 -12.39 -11.17 -14.31
CA PRO A 497 -12.61 -12.15 -13.25
C PRO A 497 -11.46 -12.13 -12.23
N LEU A 498 -11.74 -12.59 -11.01
CA LEU A 498 -10.70 -12.83 -10.01
C LEU A 498 -9.61 -13.74 -10.60
N SER A 499 -8.35 -13.44 -10.29
CA SER A 499 -7.19 -14.22 -10.74
C SER A 499 -6.89 -14.15 -12.24
N MET A 500 -7.50 -13.25 -13.01
CA MET A 500 -7.05 -12.99 -14.38
C MET A 500 -5.57 -12.57 -14.36
N GLU A 501 -4.71 -13.32 -15.04
CA GLU A 501 -3.26 -13.14 -14.97
C GLU A 501 -2.78 -11.84 -15.65
N GLU A 502 -1.66 -11.32 -15.18
CA GLU A 502 -0.96 -10.19 -15.79
C GLU A 502 -0.55 -10.53 -17.23
N GLY A 503 -0.70 -9.55 -18.14
CA GLY A 503 -0.45 -9.73 -19.57
C GLY A 503 -1.60 -10.39 -20.33
N CYS A 504 -2.68 -10.81 -19.64
CA CYS A 504 -3.84 -11.40 -20.28
C CYS A 504 -4.83 -10.34 -20.79
N GLN A 505 -5.43 -10.63 -21.94
CA GLN A 505 -6.51 -9.84 -22.53
C GLN A 505 -7.69 -10.75 -22.83
N THR A 506 -8.91 -10.26 -22.64
CA THR A 506 -10.14 -10.99 -22.99
C THR A 506 -11.16 -10.07 -23.65
N ASP A 507 -11.82 -10.60 -24.66
CA ASP A 507 -13.06 -10.02 -25.18
C ASP A 507 -14.19 -10.42 -24.23
N VAL A 508 -14.85 -9.44 -23.60
CA VAL A 508 -15.93 -9.71 -22.66
C VAL A 508 -17.20 -10.09 -23.43
N PRO A 509 -17.75 -11.29 -23.21
CA PRO A 509 -19.05 -11.64 -23.78
C PRO A 509 -20.13 -10.67 -23.27
N THR A 510 -20.70 -9.89 -24.17
CA THR A 510 -21.69 -8.87 -23.80
C THR A 510 -22.97 -9.06 -24.60
N PRO A 511 -24.15 -8.69 -24.06
CA PRO A 511 -25.31 -8.44 -24.89
C PRO A 511 -25.00 -7.34 -25.90
N ASP A 512 -25.94 -7.01 -26.77
CA ASP A 512 -25.77 -5.91 -27.72
C ASP A 512 -25.72 -4.58 -26.95
N LEU A 513 -24.53 -3.99 -26.89
CA LEU A 513 -24.25 -2.72 -26.24
C LEU A 513 -23.99 -1.65 -27.31
N GLY A 514 -24.45 -0.43 -27.07
CA GLY A 514 -24.19 0.71 -27.93
C GLY A 514 -23.77 1.94 -27.15
N LEU A 515 -22.88 2.73 -27.72
CA LEU A 515 -22.48 4.04 -27.22
C LEU A 515 -22.76 5.10 -28.28
N TYR A 516 -23.11 6.31 -27.84
CA TYR A 516 -23.39 7.44 -28.74
C TYR A 516 -22.10 8.22 -29.03
N ILE A 517 -21.88 8.52 -30.29
CA ILE A 517 -20.73 9.31 -30.75
C ILE A 517 -20.93 10.79 -30.33
N GLY A 518 -19.87 11.42 -29.82
CA GLY A 518 -19.84 12.82 -29.43
C GLY A 518 -20.42 13.10 -28.06
N GLU A 519 -20.99 12.11 -27.39
CA GLU A 519 -21.50 12.24 -26.02
C GLU A 519 -20.55 11.58 -25.01
N PRO A 520 -20.24 12.25 -23.89
CA PRO A 520 -19.45 11.63 -22.83
C PRO A 520 -20.27 10.53 -22.14
N ALA A 521 -19.73 9.30 -22.14
CA ALA A 521 -20.32 8.18 -21.43
C ALA A 521 -19.58 7.96 -20.09
N GLU A 522 -20.35 7.80 -19.02
CA GLU A 522 -19.83 7.49 -17.69
C GLU A 522 -20.38 6.15 -17.22
N PHE A 523 -19.48 5.26 -16.78
CA PHE A 523 -19.82 3.92 -16.34
C PHE A 523 -19.57 3.78 -14.85
N ARG A 524 -20.52 3.26 -14.11
CA ARG A 524 -20.27 2.80 -12.74
C ARG A 524 -19.29 1.63 -12.78
N PHE A 525 -18.27 1.71 -11.96
CA PHE A 525 -17.26 0.67 -11.85
C PHE A 525 -17.31 0.07 -10.46
N LEU A 526 -17.35 -1.26 -10.40
CA LEU A 526 -17.59 -2.00 -9.18
C LEU A 526 -16.55 -3.12 -9.05
N ALA A 527 -16.22 -3.50 -7.82
CA ALA A 527 -15.29 -4.60 -7.57
C ALA A 527 -15.78 -5.51 -6.45
N SER A 528 -15.39 -6.78 -6.49
CA SER A 528 -15.65 -7.77 -5.45
C SER A 528 -14.41 -8.59 -5.13
N THR A 529 -14.14 -8.77 -3.84
CA THR A 529 -13.15 -9.71 -3.32
C THR A 529 -13.75 -11.10 -3.04
N HIS A 530 -15.08 -11.22 -3.11
CA HIS A 530 -15.83 -12.41 -2.68
C HIS A 530 -16.27 -13.31 -3.84
N ARG A 531 -16.58 -12.69 -4.99
CA ARG A 531 -17.14 -13.38 -6.16
C ARG A 531 -16.03 -13.99 -7.02
N ARG A 532 -15.75 -15.27 -6.79
CA ARG A 532 -14.61 -15.98 -7.39
C ARG A 532 -14.94 -16.71 -8.67
N ASP A 533 -16.20 -17.16 -8.80
CA ASP A 533 -16.62 -18.03 -9.89
C ASP A 533 -17.16 -17.26 -11.09
N ASP A 534 -17.31 -15.93 -10.95
CA ASP A 534 -17.80 -15.09 -12.04
C ASP A 534 -16.77 -15.05 -13.18
N GLN A 535 -17.22 -15.31 -14.37
CA GLN A 535 -16.42 -15.26 -15.61
C GLN A 535 -16.69 -13.96 -16.36
N PRO A 536 -15.79 -13.54 -17.29
CA PRO A 536 -16.09 -12.42 -18.17
C PRO A 536 -17.43 -12.62 -18.86
N GLY A 537 -18.31 -11.61 -18.82
CA GLY A 537 -19.66 -11.70 -19.36
C GLY A 537 -20.75 -12.15 -18.35
N THR A 538 -20.39 -12.58 -17.15
CA THR A 538 -21.37 -12.85 -16.09
C THR A 538 -22.12 -11.57 -15.72
N ILE A 539 -23.47 -11.62 -15.76
CA ILE A 539 -24.33 -10.48 -15.44
C ILE A 539 -25.04 -10.72 -14.10
N LEU A 540 -24.85 -9.81 -13.17
CA LEU A 540 -25.54 -9.80 -11.89
C LEU A 540 -26.76 -8.86 -11.97
N GLU A 541 -27.92 -9.40 -11.72
CA GLU A 541 -29.15 -8.60 -11.67
C GLU A 541 -29.39 -7.97 -10.29
N ARG A 542 -28.85 -8.57 -9.24
CA ARG A 542 -28.94 -8.13 -7.85
C ARG A 542 -27.69 -8.58 -7.09
N TRP A 543 -27.27 -7.80 -6.12
CA TRP A 543 -26.19 -8.13 -5.19
C TRP A 543 -26.45 -7.50 -3.82
N ALA A 544 -25.85 -8.04 -2.78
CA ALA A 544 -25.90 -7.47 -1.45
C ALA A 544 -24.93 -6.26 -1.36
N ALA A 545 -25.22 -5.31 -0.46
CA ALA A 545 -24.46 -4.07 -0.34
C ALA A 545 -22.97 -4.27 0.02
N ASP A 546 -22.61 -5.43 0.53
CA ASP A 546 -21.26 -5.85 0.92
C ASP A 546 -20.60 -6.77 -0.12
N GLU A 547 -21.31 -7.21 -1.17
CA GLU A 547 -20.73 -8.05 -2.23
C GLU A 547 -19.95 -7.25 -3.27
N LEU A 548 -20.43 -6.06 -3.64
CA LEU A 548 -19.78 -5.17 -4.60
C LEU A 548 -19.48 -3.82 -3.96
N VAL A 549 -18.22 -3.39 -4.10
CA VAL A 549 -17.76 -2.07 -3.68
C VAL A 549 -17.69 -1.16 -4.90
N GLU A 550 -18.27 0.04 -4.80
CA GLU A 550 -18.20 1.02 -5.87
C GLU A 550 -16.83 1.71 -5.89
N LEU A 551 -16.20 1.71 -7.05
CA LEU A 551 -14.95 2.38 -7.36
C LEU A 551 -15.22 3.70 -8.09
N PRO A 552 -14.20 4.57 -8.29
CA PRO A 552 -14.33 5.73 -9.16
C PRO A 552 -14.86 5.33 -10.54
N SER A 553 -15.80 6.12 -11.07
CA SER A 553 -16.44 5.83 -12.36
C SER A 553 -15.44 5.90 -13.51
N LEU A 554 -15.72 5.13 -14.56
CA LEU A 554 -14.97 5.17 -15.80
C LEU A 554 -15.65 6.14 -16.77
N LYS A 555 -14.86 6.88 -17.55
CA LYS A 555 -15.36 7.81 -18.57
C LYS A 555 -14.73 7.53 -19.92
N THR A 556 -15.50 7.76 -20.98
CA THR A 556 -15.00 7.80 -22.35
C THR A 556 -15.87 8.73 -23.18
N THR A 557 -15.30 9.27 -24.24
CA THR A 557 -16.05 10.01 -25.26
C THR A 557 -15.66 9.42 -26.62
N LEU A 558 -16.65 8.96 -27.37
CA LEU A 558 -16.44 8.48 -28.72
C LEU A 558 -16.27 9.68 -29.65
N GLU A 559 -15.04 9.93 -30.11
CA GLU A 559 -14.77 11.02 -31.05
C GLU A 559 -15.44 10.76 -32.40
N ALA A 560 -16.15 11.78 -32.92
CA ALA A 560 -16.74 11.76 -34.25
C ALA A 560 -15.67 12.02 -35.31
N GLN A 561 -15.67 11.25 -36.39
CA GLN A 561 -14.82 11.51 -37.56
C GLN A 561 -15.44 12.54 -38.51
N SER A 562 -16.77 12.70 -38.44
CA SER A 562 -17.52 13.72 -39.20
C SER A 562 -18.68 14.28 -38.35
N PRO A 563 -19.15 15.51 -38.64
CA PRO A 563 -20.27 16.09 -37.90
C PRO A 563 -21.57 15.27 -37.96
N ASP A 564 -21.77 14.51 -39.04
CA ASP A 564 -22.97 13.67 -39.25
C ASP A 564 -22.99 12.41 -38.38
N GLU A 565 -21.88 12.04 -37.76
CA GLU A 565 -21.80 10.90 -36.85
C GLU A 565 -22.24 11.22 -35.43
N VAL A 566 -22.26 12.50 -35.04
CA VAL A 566 -22.63 12.93 -33.68
C VAL A 566 -24.06 12.50 -33.35
N GLY A 567 -24.25 11.83 -32.22
CA GLY A 567 -25.55 11.30 -31.80
C GLY A 567 -25.94 9.96 -32.41
N GLN A 568 -25.09 9.37 -33.27
CA GLN A 568 -25.33 8.01 -33.75
C GLN A 568 -24.84 6.96 -32.72
N ALA A 569 -25.63 5.90 -32.55
CA ALA A 569 -25.27 4.76 -31.70
C ALA A 569 -24.34 3.80 -32.47
N VAL A 570 -23.18 3.51 -31.89
CA VAL A 570 -22.24 2.51 -32.42
C VAL A 570 -22.34 1.26 -31.56
N PRO A 571 -22.61 0.08 -32.16
CA PRO A 571 -22.53 -1.17 -31.45
C PRO A 571 -21.08 -1.47 -31.06
N ILE A 572 -20.86 -1.76 -29.77
CA ILE A 572 -19.52 -1.98 -29.22
C ILE A 572 -19.38 -3.35 -28.58
N ARG A 573 -18.14 -3.77 -28.39
CA ARG A 573 -17.72 -4.84 -27.49
C ARG A 573 -16.74 -4.28 -26.49
N ILE A 574 -16.73 -4.85 -25.28
CA ILE A 574 -15.78 -4.48 -24.24
C ILE A 574 -14.60 -5.45 -24.31
N VAL A 575 -13.41 -4.88 -24.27
CA VAL A 575 -12.15 -5.61 -24.15
C VAL A 575 -11.52 -5.24 -22.82
N ALA A 576 -11.21 -6.24 -22.03
CA ALA A 576 -10.52 -6.09 -20.76
C ALA A 576 -9.12 -6.69 -20.86
N SER A 577 -8.12 -5.98 -20.38
CA SER A 577 -6.76 -6.47 -20.24
C SER A 577 -6.21 -6.18 -18.85
N VAL A 578 -5.39 -7.09 -18.35
CA VAL A 578 -4.54 -6.87 -17.20
C VAL A 578 -3.13 -6.66 -17.74
N THR A 579 -2.62 -5.46 -17.61
CA THR A 579 -1.29 -5.14 -18.13
C THR A 579 -0.22 -5.91 -17.38
N GLU A 580 1.00 -5.94 -17.91
CA GLU A 580 2.16 -6.46 -17.17
C GLU A 580 2.46 -5.68 -15.88
N LEU A 581 1.89 -4.49 -15.75
CA LEU A 581 1.96 -3.65 -14.55
C LEU A 581 0.89 -4.01 -13.50
N GLY A 582 0.04 -5.01 -13.78
CA GLY A 582 -1.08 -5.39 -12.91
C GLY A 582 -2.20 -4.35 -12.89
N THR A 583 -2.20 -3.37 -13.80
CA THR A 583 -3.31 -2.41 -13.97
C THR A 583 -4.35 -2.97 -14.92
N ILE A 584 -5.60 -2.55 -14.71
CA ILE A 584 -6.70 -2.95 -15.56
C ILE A 584 -6.89 -1.87 -16.62
N GLU A 585 -6.86 -2.29 -17.87
CA GLU A 585 -7.23 -1.46 -19.00
C GLU A 585 -8.51 -1.99 -19.61
N LEU A 586 -9.48 -1.11 -19.74
CA LEU A 586 -10.76 -1.41 -20.38
C LEU A 586 -10.91 -0.54 -21.62
N SER A 587 -11.39 -1.14 -22.68
CA SER A 587 -11.66 -0.42 -23.94
C SER A 587 -12.94 -0.90 -24.59
N CYS A 588 -13.59 0.01 -25.32
CA CYS A 588 -14.71 -0.28 -26.20
C CYS A 588 -14.17 -0.39 -27.62
N LYS A 589 -14.43 -1.50 -28.27
CA LYS A 589 -14.14 -1.69 -29.72
C LYS A 589 -15.43 -1.65 -30.50
N SER A 590 -15.43 -0.92 -31.60
CA SER A 590 -16.55 -0.96 -32.56
C SER A 590 -16.74 -2.37 -33.13
N ARG A 591 -18.01 -2.75 -33.38
CA ARG A 591 -18.34 -4.01 -34.09
C ARG A 591 -18.46 -3.83 -35.59
N ILE A 592 -18.45 -2.58 -36.07
CA ILE A 592 -18.65 -2.27 -37.50
C ILE A 592 -17.40 -1.76 -38.21
N ASP A 593 -16.41 -1.30 -37.42
CA ASP A 593 -15.14 -0.78 -37.96
C ASP A 593 -13.98 -1.03 -36.97
N GLU A 594 -12.78 -0.53 -37.29
CA GLU A 594 -11.54 -0.73 -36.49
C GLU A 594 -11.38 0.24 -35.30
N ARG A 595 -12.37 1.07 -35.01
CA ARG A 595 -12.28 2.07 -33.95
C ARG A 595 -12.26 1.42 -32.57
N GLN A 596 -11.40 1.98 -31.69
CA GLN A 596 -11.27 1.58 -30.29
C GLN A 596 -11.14 2.82 -29.41
N TRP A 597 -11.80 2.81 -28.27
CA TRP A 597 -11.80 3.89 -27.28
C TRP A 597 -11.45 3.32 -25.92
N SER A 598 -10.46 3.94 -25.26
CA SER A 598 -10.08 3.57 -23.88
C SER A 598 -11.11 4.11 -22.89
N LEU A 599 -11.37 3.37 -21.83
CA LEU A 599 -12.13 3.81 -20.68
C LEU A 599 -11.15 4.36 -19.64
N GLU A 600 -11.24 5.65 -19.33
CA GLU A 600 -10.34 6.31 -18.39
C GLU A 600 -10.98 6.45 -17.01
N TYR A 601 -10.17 6.31 -15.95
CA TYR A 601 -10.64 6.51 -14.60
C TYR A 601 -10.91 7.99 -14.31
N ASN A 602 -12.05 8.27 -13.70
CA ASN A 602 -12.37 9.60 -13.23
C ASN A 602 -11.65 9.87 -11.90
N VAL A 603 -10.50 10.52 -11.97
CA VAL A 603 -9.72 10.91 -10.79
C VAL A 603 -10.36 12.07 -10.01
N ARG A 604 -11.27 12.82 -10.65
CA ARG A 604 -12.02 13.93 -10.04
C ARG A 604 -13.38 13.43 -9.59
N LYS A 605 -13.77 13.76 -8.36
CA LYS A 605 -15.13 13.52 -7.88
C LYS A 605 -16.10 14.32 -8.77
N SER A 606 -17.09 13.66 -9.34
CA SER A 606 -18.19 14.37 -9.98
C SER A 606 -18.89 15.23 -8.93
N GLU A 607 -18.89 16.53 -9.12
CA GLU A 607 -19.88 17.43 -8.54
C GLU A 607 -21.23 17.07 -9.15
N SER A 608 -21.91 16.09 -8.60
CA SER A 608 -23.33 15.89 -8.95
C SER A 608 -24.01 15.04 -7.90
N GLY A 609 -24.97 15.63 -7.28
CA GLY A 609 -26.00 14.95 -6.53
C GLY A 609 -26.50 15.75 -5.33
N GLN A 610 -27.33 16.74 -5.59
CA GLN A 610 -28.28 17.28 -4.62
C GLN A 610 -29.18 16.19 -4.08
#